data_83561c5fe782197a6ab13b89e2460e2f
#
_entry.id   83561c5fe782197a6ab13b89e2460e2f
#
_cell.length_a   1.000
_cell.length_b   1.000
_cell.length_c   1.000
_cell.angle_alpha   90.00
_cell.angle_beta   90.00
_cell.angle_gamma   90.00
#
_symmetry.space_group_name_H-M   'P 1'
#
loop_
_entity.id
_entity.type
_entity.pdbx_description
1 polymer ?
#
loop_
_entity_poly.entity_id
_entity_poly.type
_entity_poly.pdbx_seq_one_letter_code
_entity_poly.pdbx_strand_id
1 'polypeptide(L)'
;PASAMLRSLVGSEMCIRDSACVDRARFGRTVVGEGTKIDNLVQIGHNVQIGKNCIIVALSGVAGSSKLGDQVTLAAQVGINGHIEIADGVQLGGKSGAIQSIDEAGVYMGTPAKPFTDEVRQWRDVGKIREMRQSLKLLREEVERLKKE
;
A
#
# COMPACT_ATOMS: atom_id res chain seq x y z
N PRO A 1 -7.09 -32.61 -3.47
CA PRO A 1 -7.20 -32.17 -4.85
C PRO A 1 -7.61 -30.69 -4.87
N ALA A 2 -6.74 -29.84 -5.39
CA ALA A 2 -6.91 -28.38 -5.44
C ALA A 2 -8.04 -27.90 -6.38
N SER A 3 -8.68 -28.81 -7.10
CA SER A 3 -9.69 -28.48 -8.10
C SER A 3 -11.09 -28.15 -7.55
N ALA A 4 -11.32 -28.29 -6.25
CA ALA A 4 -12.63 -28.01 -5.65
C ALA A 4 -12.82 -26.54 -5.21
N MET A 5 -11.77 -25.69 -5.27
CA MET A 5 -11.83 -24.29 -4.84
C MET A 5 -12.14 -23.30 -5.97
N LEU A 6 -12.35 -23.75 -7.20
CA LEU A 6 -12.59 -22.91 -8.39
C LEU A 6 -14.08 -22.62 -8.62
N ARG A 7 -14.90 -22.54 -7.59
CA ARG A 7 -16.24 -21.97 -7.75
C ARG A 7 -16.14 -20.49 -7.47
N SER A 8 -16.30 -19.68 -8.51
CA SER A 8 -16.48 -18.25 -8.35
C SER A 8 -17.58 -18.01 -7.34
N LEU A 9 -17.21 -17.55 -6.17
CA LEU A 9 -18.16 -17.14 -5.15
C LEU A 9 -18.78 -15.84 -5.63
N VAL A 10 -19.98 -15.93 -6.16
CA VAL A 10 -20.80 -14.79 -6.54
C VAL A 10 -21.66 -14.46 -5.34
N GLY A 11 -21.51 -13.26 -4.79
CA GLY A 11 -22.26 -12.80 -3.64
C GLY A 11 -21.40 -12.17 -2.55
N SER A 12 -21.91 -12.10 -1.34
CA SER A 12 -21.25 -11.58 -0.14
C SER A 12 -20.10 -12.44 0.38
N GLU A 13 -19.70 -13.47 -0.34
CA GLU A 13 -18.71 -14.43 0.11
C GLU A 13 -17.29 -14.00 -0.22
N MET A 14 -16.35 -14.41 0.63
CA MET A 14 -14.92 -14.25 0.43
C MET A 14 -14.45 -14.98 -0.83
N CYS A 15 -13.67 -14.32 -1.68
CA CYS A 15 -13.08 -14.91 -2.88
C CYS A 15 -11.55 -14.89 -2.79
N ILE A 16 -10.91 -16.05 -2.81
CA ILE A 16 -9.46 -16.21 -2.86
C ILE A 16 -9.10 -16.89 -4.17
N ARG A 17 -8.25 -16.24 -4.96
CA ARG A 17 -7.79 -16.76 -6.26
C ARG A 17 -6.58 -17.69 -6.12
N ASP A 18 -6.24 -18.35 -7.23
CA ASP A 18 -5.16 -19.33 -7.29
C ASP A 18 -3.82 -18.75 -6.87
N SER A 19 -3.02 -19.57 -6.22
CA SER A 19 -1.66 -19.24 -5.77
C SER A 19 -1.59 -18.10 -4.74
N ALA A 20 -2.72 -17.67 -4.17
CA ALA A 20 -2.68 -16.84 -2.96
C ALA A 20 -2.37 -17.73 -1.74
N CYS A 21 -1.46 -17.26 -0.89
CA CYS A 21 -1.05 -17.95 0.32
C CYS A 21 -1.55 -17.22 1.57
N VAL A 22 -2.17 -17.95 2.48
CA VAL A 22 -2.60 -17.42 3.78
C VAL A 22 -1.96 -18.27 4.86
N ASP A 23 -1.02 -17.67 5.58
CA ASP A 23 -0.27 -18.38 6.61
C ASP A 23 -1.13 -18.63 7.86
N ARG A 24 -1.01 -19.82 8.39
CA ARG A 24 -1.66 -20.17 9.64
C ARG A 24 -0.98 -19.42 10.80
N ALA A 25 -1.78 -18.89 11.71
CA ALA A 25 -1.29 -18.35 12.96
C ALA A 25 -0.65 -19.45 13.82
N ARG A 26 0.49 -19.15 14.45
CA ARG A 26 1.08 -20.05 15.43
C ARG A 26 0.27 -20.08 16.72
N PHE A 27 -0.17 -18.91 17.18
CA PHE A 27 -1.11 -18.70 18.27
C PHE A 27 -2.17 -17.69 17.83
N GLY A 28 -3.41 -17.86 18.24
CA GLY A 28 -4.52 -17.01 17.80
C GLY A 28 -5.06 -17.42 16.43
N ARG A 29 -5.40 -16.45 15.61
CA ARG A 29 -6.04 -16.68 14.31
C ARG A 29 -5.51 -15.72 13.25
N THR A 30 -5.37 -16.20 12.01
CA THR A 30 -5.37 -15.39 10.81
C THR A 30 -6.82 -15.31 10.32
N VAL A 31 -7.33 -14.11 10.11
CA VAL A 31 -8.74 -13.86 9.81
C VAL A 31 -8.87 -13.07 8.53
N VAL A 32 -9.80 -13.47 7.66
CA VAL A 32 -10.22 -12.73 6.49
C VAL A 32 -11.72 -12.51 6.57
N GLY A 33 -12.14 -11.25 6.57
CA GLY A 33 -13.53 -10.86 6.72
C GLY A 33 -14.37 -11.17 5.48
N GLU A 34 -15.67 -11.19 5.70
CA GLU A 34 -16.69 -11.44 4.68
C GLU A 34 -16.60 -10.46 3.52
N GLY A 35 -16.88 -10.91 2.30
CA GLY A 35 -16.87 -10.08 1.09
C GLY A 35 -15.47 -9.68 0.59
N THR A 36 -14.42 -10.05 1.30
CA THR A 36 -13.03 -9.71 0.91
C THR A 36 -12.60 -10.55 -0.29
N LYS A 37 -11.94 -9.89 -1.23
CA LYS A 37 -11.41 -10.47 -2.46
C LYS A 37 -9.90 -10.45 -2.45
N ILE A 38 -9.29 -11.62 -2.60
CA ILE A 38 -7.83 -11.80 -2.63
C ILE A 38 -7.44 -12.36 -4.00
N ASP A 39 -6.62 -11.63 -4.72
CA ASP A 39 -6.19 -11.98 -6.07
C ASP A 39 -4.99 -12.94 -6.06
N ASN A 40 -4.49 -13.27 -7.25
CA ASN A 40 -3.41 -14.24 -7.45
C ASN A 40 -2.11 -13.80 -6.78
N LEU A 41 -1.34 -14.76 -6.28
CA LEU A 41 0.01 -14.56 -5.75
C LEU A 41 0.09 -13.54 -4.60
N VAL A 42 -1.01 -13.35 -3.89
CA VAL A 42 -1.03 -12.55 -2.66
C VAL A 42 -0.48 -13.39 -1.52
N GLN A 43 0.37 -12.80 -0.68
CA GLN A 43 0.86 -13.42 0.55
C GLN A 43 0.25 -12.74 1.78
N ILE A 44 -0.49 -13.48 2.57
CA ILE A 44 -1.01 -13.05 3.87
C ILE A 44 -0.22 -13.78 4.96
N GLY A 45 0.50 -13.02 5.76
CA GLY A 45 1.31 -13.54 6.85
C GLY A 45 0.48 -14.04 8.04
N HIS A 46 1.15 -14.70 8.97
CA HIS A 46 0.55 -15.26 10.16
C HIS A 46 -0.09 -14.17 11.06
N ASN A 47 -1.18 -14.50 11.72
CA ASN A 47 -1.88 -13.60 12.67
C ASN A 47 -2.42 -12.30 12.04
N VAL A 48 -2.44 -12.18 10.72
CA VAL A 48 -3.05 -11.04 10.04
C VAL A 48 -4.57 -11.07 10.24
N GLN A 49 -5.14 -9.90 10.48
CA GLN A 49 -6.58 -9.70 10.55
C GLN A 49 -7.01 -8.75 9.43
N ILE A 50 -7.85 -9.23 8.53
CA ILE A 50 -8.39 -8.45 7.42
C ILE A 50 -9.89 -8.28 7.66
N GLY A 51 -10.35 -7.05 7.57
CA GLY A 51 -11.75 -6.69 7.70
C GLY A 51 -12.62 -7.15 6.53
N LYS A 52 -13.82 -6.63 6.46
CA LYS A 52 -14.83 -6.97 5.45
C LYS A 52 -14.66 -6.16 4.17
N ASN A 53 -15.12 -6.75 3.06
CA ASN A 53 -15.20 -6.09 1.76
C ASN A 53 -13.88 -5.48 1.28
N CYS A 54 -12.75 -6.03 1.70
CA CYS A 54 -11.44 -5.61 1.25
C CYS A 54 -11.14 -6.13 -0.16
N ILE A 55 -10.27 -5.43 -0.88
CA ILE A 55 -9.77 -5.83 -2.19
C ILE A 55 -8.25 -5.87 -2.12
N ILE A 56 -7.67 -7.05 -2.29
CA ILE A 56 -6.21 -7.24 -2.27
C ILE A 56 -5.79 -7.77 -3.63
N VAL A 57 -5.20 -6.88 -4.42
CA VAL A 57 -4.82 -7.16 -5.81
C VAL A 57 -3.50 -7.92 -5.87
N ALA A 58 -3.26 -8.54 -6.99
CA ALA A 58 -2.17 -9.50 -7.22
C ALA A 58 -0.79 -9.01 -6.77
N LEU A 59 0.02 -9.97 -6.33
CA LEU A 59 1.42 -9.76 -5.89
C LEU A 59 1.56 -8.87 -4.65
N SER A 60 0.48 -8.58 -3.94
CA SER A 60 0.54 -7.83 -2.69
C SER A 60 0.92 -8.74 -1.52
N GLY A 61 1.59 -8.16 -0.54
CA GLY A 61 2.03 -8.85 0.67
C GLY A 61 1.60 -8.13 1.93
N VAL A 62 1.01 -8.87 2.87
CA VAL A 62 0.66 -8.37 4.20
C VAL A 62 1.47 -9.14 5.23
N ALA A 63 2.41 -8.46 5.87
CA ALA A 63 3.29 -9.10 6.85
C ALA A 63 2.56 -9.44 8.16
N GLY A 64 3.12 -10.38 8.89
CA GLY A 64 2.47 -10.97 10.06
C GLY A 64 2.03 -9.99 11.14
N SER A 65 0.94 -10.33 11.81
CA SER A 65 0.35 -9.57 12.93
C SER A 65 -0.17 -8.17 12.57
N SER A 66 -0.33 -7.86 11.29
CA SER A 66 -0.94 -6.60 10.84
C SER A 66 -2.46 -6.70 10.84
N LYS A 67 -3.11 -5.54 10.96
CA LYS A 67 -4.56 -5.44 10.89
C LYS A 67 -4.97 -4.49 9.75
N LEU A 68 -5.90 -4.93 8.93
CA LEU A 68 -6.57 -4.13 7.93
C LEU A 68 -8.03 -3.98 8.34
N GLY A 69 -8.51 -2.75 8.37
CA GLY A 69 -9.91 -2.45 8.62
C GLY A 69 -10.85 -2.91 7.50
N ASP A 70 -12.07 -2.47 7.54
CA ASP A 70 -13.08 -2.76 6.52
C ASP A 70 -12.86 -1.92 5.25
N GLN A 71 -13.24 -2.46 4.08
CA GLN A 71 -13.20 -1.76 2.80
C GLN A 71 -11.80 -1.24 2.39
N VAL A 72 -10.74 -1.86 2.88
CA VAL A 72 -9.37 -1.53 2.48
C VAL A 72 -9.09 -2.05 1.08
N THR A 73 -8.46 -1.22 0.25
CA THR A 73 -8.02 -1.61 -1.10
C THR A 73 -6.50 -1.56 -1.19
N LEU A 74 -5.89 -2.71 -1.44
CA LEU A 74 -4.48 -2.80 -1.80
C LEU A 74 -4.37 -3.06 -3.30
N ALA A 75 -3.89 -2.09 -4.06
CA ALA A 75 -3.61 -2.27 -5.48
C ALA A 75 -2.44 -3.25 -5.69
N ALA A 76 -2.09 -3.53 -6.94
CA ALA A 76 -1.07 -4.54 -7.24
C ALA A 76 0.32 -4.20 -6.63
N GLN A 77 1.00 -5.22 -6.13
CA GLN A 77 2.36 -5.12 -5.59
C GLN A 77 2.47 -4.20 -4.36
N VAL A 78 1.42 -4.06 -3.58
CA VAL A 78 1.46 -3.32 -2.31
C VAL A 78 2.10 -4.17 -1.22
N GLY A 79 2.96 -3.54 -0.41
CA GLY A 79 3.57 -4.15 0.77
C GLY A 79 3.05 -3.51 2.06
N ILE A 80 2.59 -4.34 2.98
CA ILE A 80 2.21 -3.91 4.33
C ILE A 80 3.21 -4.49 5.33
N ASN A 81 3.86 -3.62 6.10
CA ASN A 81 4.82 -4.02 7.12
C ASN A 81 4.11 -4.76 8.28
N GLY A 82 4.89 -5.54 9.03
CA GLY A 82 4.36 -6.28 10.19
C GLY A 82 3.94 -5.37 11.35
N HIS A 83 2.96 -5.84 12.13
CA HIS A 83 2.51 -5.19 13.38
C HIS A 83 1.97 -3.77 13.21
N ILE A 84 1.45 -3.40 12.03
CA ILE A 84 0.81 -2.11 11.78
C ILE A 84 -0.70 -2.27 11.58
N GLU A 85 -1.42 -1.18 11.75
CA GLU A 85 -2.86 -1.09 11.57
C GLU A 85 -3.18 -0.15 10.41
N ILE A 86 -4.10 -0.56 9.55
CA ILE A 86 -4.59 0.22 8.41
C ILE A 86 -6.08 0.45 8.65
N ALA A 87 -6.47 1.71 8.73
CA ALA A 87 -7.85 2.11 9.00
C ALA A 87 -8.83 1.67 7.90
N ASP A 88 -10.12 1.71 8.23
CA ASP A 88 -11.20 1.45 7.28
C ASP A 88 -11.14 2.39 6.07
N GLY A 89 -11.47 1.88 4.90
CA GLY A 89 -11.58 2.68 3.67
C GLY A 89 -10.26 3.20 3.10
N VAL A 90 -9.12 2.80 3.63
CA VAL A 90 -7.81 3.15 3.07
C VAL A 90 -7.60 2.48 1.72
N GLN A 91 -7.11 3.24 0.74
CA GLN A 91 -6.75 2.75 -0.58
C GLN A 91 -5.26 2.98 -0.84
N LEU A 92 -4.50 1.91 -1.01
CA LEU A 92 -3.08 1.97 -1.35
C LEU A 92 -2.89 1.75 -2.85
N GLY A 93 -2.30 2.74 -3.52
CA GLY A 93 -1.96 2.67 -4.94
C GLY A 93 -0.90 1.62 -5.24
N GLY A 94 -0.78 1.22 -6.51
CA GLY A 94 0.15 0.17 -6.92
C GLY A 94 1.60 0.47 -6.55
N LYS A 95 2.34 -0.58 -6.15
CA LYS A 95 3.74 -0.52 -5.71
C LYS A 95 3.97 0.35 -4.46
N SER A 96 2.93 0.64 -3.70
CA SER A 96 3.06 1.37 -2.44
C SER A 96 3.53 0.48 -1.29
N GLY A 97 4.21 1.08 -0.32
CA GLY A 97 4.66 0.40 0.88
C GLY A 97 4.22 1.11 2.16
N ALA A 98 3.32 0.52 2.93
CA ALA A 98 2.99 1.01 4.27
C ALA A 98 3.99 0.46 5.28
N ILE A 99 4.84 1.31 5.82
CA ILE A 99 5.86 0.96 6.83
C ILE A 99 5.43 1.32 8.25
N GLN A 100 4.36 2.07 8.40
CA GLN A 100 3.73 2.48 9.66
C GLN A 100 2.22 2.45 9.53
N SER A 101 1.51 2.50 10.64
CA SER A 101 0.05 2.53 10.68
C SER A 101 -0.51 3.73 9.92
N ILE A 102 -1.69 3.55 9.34
CA ILE A 102 -2.44 4.58 8.63
C ILE A 102 -3.80 4.67 9.31
N ASP A 103 -4.04 5.76 10.02
CA ASP A 103 -5.18 5.89 10.93
C ASP A 103 -6.39 6.58 10.28
N GLU A 104 -6.25 7.14 9.09
CA GLU A 104 -7.31 7.87 8.40
C GLU A 104 -7.62 7.26 7.03
N ALA A 105 -8.92 7.17 6.70
CA ALA A 105 -9.38 6.79 5.37
C ALA A 105 -8.84 7.74 4.30
N GLY A 106 -8.50 7.20 3.13
CA GLY A 106 -7.97 8.03 2.05
C GLY A 106 -7.19 7.24 1.02
N VAL A 107 -6.67 7.95 0.03
CA VAL A 107 -5.82 7.39 -1.02
C VAL A 107 -4.36 7.72 -0.72
N TYR A 108 -3.54 6.67 -0.68
CA TYR A 108 -2.12 6.76 -0.35
C TYR A 108 -1.28 6.16 -1.47
N MET A 109 -0.10 6.71 -1.72
CA MET A 109 0.87 6.19 -2.68
C MET A 109 2.29 6.31 -2.18
N GLY A 110 3.20 5.63 -2.86
CA GLY A 110 4.64 5.72 -2.62
C GLY A 110 5.18 4.74 -1.59
N THR A 111 6.49 4.83 -1.35
CA THR A 111 7.18 4.05 -0.34
C THR A 111 8.17 4.97 0.39
N PRO A 112 7.90 5.34 1.64
CA PRO A 112 6.71 5.02 2.44
C PRO A 112 5.42 5.61 1.86
N ALA A 113 4.29 4.95 2.09
CA ALA A 113 2.99 5.42 1.63
C ALA A 113 2.61 6.74 2.29
N LYS A 114 2.22 7.70 1.47
CA LYS A 114 1.80 9.05 1.85
C LYS A 114 0.46 9.36 1.20
N PRO A 115 -0.29 10.38 1.68
CA PRO A 115 -1.45 10.87 0.97
C PRO A 115 -1.13 11.15 -0.50
N PHE A 116 -2.02 10.74 -1.39
CA PHE A 116 -1.79 10.82 -2.84
C PHE A 116 -1.38 12.21 -3.32
N THR A 117 -2.02 13.25 -2.77
CA THR A 117 -1.72 14.65 -3.10
C THR A 117 -0.28 15.05 -2.79
N ASP A 118 0.26 14.55 -1.68
CA ASP A 118 1.62 14.86 -1.25
C ASP A 118 2.64 14.11 -2.10
N GLU A 119 2.36 12.86 -2.46
CA GLU A 119 3.21 12.08 -3.34
C GLU A 119 3.28 12.70 -4.74
N VAL A 120 2.15 13.11 -5.32
CA VAL A 120 2.11 13.81 -6.61
C VAL A 120 2.86 15.13 -6.58
N ARG A 121 2.73 15.89 -5.47
CA ARG A 121 3.52 17.12 -5.27
C ARG A 121 5.01 16.83 -5.26
N GLN A 122 5.44 15.83 -4.52
CA GLN A 122 6.83 15.39 -4.45
C GLN A 122 7.39 14.99 -5.82
N TRP A 123 6.66 14.24 -6.62
CA TRP A 123 7.09 13.89 -7.99
C TRP A 123 7.29 15.13 -8.86
N ARG A 124 6.38 16.09 -8.75
CA ARG A 124 6.48 17.36 -9.49
C ARG A 124 7.71 18.16 -9.08
N ASP A 125 8.00 18.22 -7.78
CA ASP A 125 9.15 18.96 -7.23
C ASP A 125 10.46 18.28 -7.61
N VAL A 126 10.53 16.96 -7.59
CA VAL A 126 11.68 16.19 -8.08
C VAL A 126 11.95 16.51 -9.55
N GLY A 127 10.91 16.62 -10.39
CA GLY A 127 11.05 16.99 -11.79
C GLY A 127 11.70 18.38 -12.01
N LYS A 128 11.53 19.30 -11.06
CA LYS A 128 12.08 20.66 -11.12
C LYS A 128 13.48 20.84 -10.54
N ILE A 129 14.06 19.83 -9.90
CA ILE A 129 15.36 19.92 -9.22
C ILE A 129 16.45 20.44 -10.16
N ARG A 130 16.44 20.03 -11.43
CA ARG A 130 17.43 20.49 -12.41
C ARG A 130 17.33 21.98 -12.67
N GLU A 131 16.13 22.51 -12.85
CA GLU A 131 15.87 23.92 -13.05
C GLU A 131 16.26 24.74 -11.80
N MET A 132 15.88 24.26 -10.62
CA MET A 132 16.25 24.90 -9.35
C MET A 132 17.78 24.97 -9.16
N ARG A 133 18.52 23.93 -9.52
CA ARG A 133 19.98 23.93 -9.46
C ARG A 133 20.59 24.96 -10.40
N GLN A 134 20.05 25.13 -11.62
CA GLN A 134 20.50 26.14 -12.56
C GLN A 134 20.23 27.56 -12.04
N SER A 135 19.02 27.81 -11.54
CA SER A 135 18.65 29.10 -10.95
C SER A 135 19.53 29.47 -9.75
N LEU A 136 19.80 28.50 -8.87
CA LEU A 136 20.71 28.70 -7.74
C LEU A 136 22.13 29.03 -8.19
N LYS A 137 22.63 28.42 -9.27
CA LYS A 137 23.97 28.75 -9.80
C LYS A 137 24.01 30.18 -10.30
N LEU A 138 23.03 30.62 -11.08
CA LEU A 138 22.94 32.00 -11.60
C LEU A 138 22.84 33.03 -10.47
N LEU A 139 22.00 32.73 -9.46
CA LEU A 139 21.89 33.60 -8.29
C LEU A 139 23.22 33.74 -7.51
N ARG A 140 23.95 32.64 -7.36
CA ARG A 140 25.27 32.67 -6.71
C ARG A 140 26.27 33.53 -7.50
N GLU A 141 26.31 33.38 -8.82
CA GLU A 141 27.19 34.19 -9.70
C GLU A 141 26.84 35.68 -9.60
N GLU A 142 25.56 36.03 -9.55
CA GLU A 142 25.09 37.40 -9.40
C GLU A 142 25.46 38.00 -8.04
N VAL A 143 25.26 37.27 -6.96
CA VAL A 143 25.64 37.67 -5.60
C VAL A 143 27.16 37.92 -5.51
N GLU A 144 27.97 37.03 -6.11
CA GLU A 144 29.44 37.22 -6.14
C GLU A 144 29.86 38.44 -6.96
N ARG A 145 29.12 38.77 -8.02
CA ARG A 145 29.35 40.00 -8.80
C ARG A 145 29.07 41.24 -7.95
N LEU A 146 27.91 41.30 -7.28
CA LEU A 146 27.50 42.41 -6.45
C LEU A 146 28.40 42.66 -5.22
N LYS A 147 29.05 41.60 -4.71
CA LYS A 147 30.02 41.75 -3.61
C LYS A 147 31.37 42.37 -4.02
N LYS A 148 31.67 42.38 -5.31
CA LYS A 148 32.92 42.92 -5.86
C LYS A 148 32.82 44.37 -6.34
N GLU A 149 31.60 44.88 -6.47
CA GLU A 149 31.27 46.29 -6.68
C GLU A 149 31.21 47.05 -5.37
#